data_5abad610ad3b3df20e0dcd6b88ca3c30
#
_entry.id   5abad610ad3b3df20e0dcd6b88ca3c30
#
_cell.length_a   1.000
_cell.length_b   1.000
_cell.length_c   1.000
_cell.angle_alpha   90.00
_cell.angle_beta   90.00
_cell.angle_gamma   90.00
#
_symmetry.space_group_name_H-M   'P 1'
#
loop_
_entity.id
_entity.type
_entity.pdbx_description
1 polymer ?
#
loop_
_entity_poly.entity_id
_entity_poly.type
_entity_poly.pdbx_seq_one_letter_code
_entity_poly.pdbx_strand_id
1 'polypeptide(L)'
;MSFQNSNSVLQLRLKSRAHSLVELVQTPNKSEYSELGFFRSPRQRLTSKAELPPLSVKPKANNCISKVKCSKKSYGMIKAFAVCTNQGLVRSYNEDRVTIIPRVKLNELEHRVSYFSLFDGHGGAGCADFLAENLHQNFFTNLKKETDITKSLKNSFSLAEKTFFTSQFKVNYDNSGSCALSCVIHAGNLYLANVGDSRALLGCRNRKCVYQLTTDHKPSNLREKNRIEKAGGKVIAGNGTGVSRIFPGKLSVTRAFGDFTAKIKSLGGNSEVLVAKPEIFIYPICAEYEYVLLASDGVFDVLENEEVNEIVWQVLDGPEKDMHEKAGNACKAVINLALKKSSSDNVTCIIVVLKDM
;
A
#
# COMPACT_ATOMS: atom_id res chain seq x y z
N MET A 1 -11.52 32.93 -20.45
CA MET A 1 -12.49 31.87 -20.13
C MET A 1 -12.16 30.55 -20.82
N SER A 2 -10.91 30.04 -20.84
CA SER A 2 -10.54 28.81 -21.56
C SER A 2 -9.64 27.83 -20.79
N PHE A 3 -9.36 28.06 -19.52
CA PHE A 3 -8.46 27.21 -18.72
C PHE A 3 -9.17 26.20 -17.78
N GLN A 4 -10.49 26.28 -17.61
CA GLN A 4 -11.21 25.34 -16.75
C GLN A 4 -11.57 23.99 -17.43
N ASN A 5 -11.54 23.92 -18.76
CA ASN A 5 -11.96 22.71 -19.48
C ASN A 5 -10.86 21.63 -19.64
N SER A 6 -9.59 21.97 -19.52
CA SER A 6 -8.51 20.97 -19.68
C SER A 6 -8.36 20.04 -18.47
N ASN A 7 -8.55 20.54 -17.26
CA ASN A 7 -8.43 19.75 -16.03
C ASN A 7 -9.59 18.74 -15.88
N SER A 8 -10.82 19.12 -16.30
CA SER A 8 -11.97 18.22 -16.25
C SER A 8 -11.86 17.08 -17.26
N VAL A 9 -11.27 17.34 -18.43
CA VAL A 9 -11.06 16.31 -19.47
C VAL A 9 -9.97 15.32 -19.05
N LEU A 10 -8.92 15.76 -18.37
CA LEU A 10 -7.87 14.85 -17.88
C LEU A 10 -8.38 13.97 -16.73
N GLN A 11 -9.15 14.54 -15.81
CA GLN A 11 -9.83 13.77 -14.75
C GLN A 11 -10.83 12.75 -15.30
N LEU A 12 -11.61 13.12 -16.32
CA LEU A 12 -12.52 12.23 -17.01
C LEU A 12 -11.78 11.12 -17.78
N ARG A 13 -10.65 11.42 -18.43
CA ARG A 13 -9.83 10.43 -19.12
C ARG A 13 -9.16 9.45 -18.14
N LEU A 14 -8.67 9.92 -17.01
CA LEU A 14 -8.13 9.06 -15.96
C LEU A 14 -9.22 8.17 -15.33
N LYS A 15 -10.41 8.72 -15.04
CA LYS A 15 -11.55 7.99 -14.47
C LYS A 15 -12.17 6.98 -15.45
N SER A 16 -12.38 7.36 -16.72
CA SER A 16 -13.02 6.47 -17.70
C SER A 16 -12.17 5.25 -18.06
N ARG A 17 -10.81 5.37 -18.09
CA ARG A 17 -9.93 4.23 -18.36
C ARG A 17 -9.76 3.29 -17.16
N ALA A 18 -9.89 3.78 -15.92
CA ALA A 18 -9.87 2.94 -14.73
C ALA A 18 -11.14 2.08 -14.59
N HIS A 19 -12.30 2.54 -15.11
CA HIS A 19 -13.58 1.82 -14.99
C HIS A 19 -13.80 0.70 -16.01
N SER A 20 -13.20 0.78 -17.21
CA SER A 20 -13.47 -0.19 -18.29
C SER A 20 -12.84 -1.57 -18.10
N LEU A 21 -11.97 -1.77 -17.11
CA LEU A 21 -11.29 -3.05 -16.84
C LEU A 21 -11.88 -3.85 -15.65
N VAL A 22 -12.90 -3.32 -14.96
CA VAL A 22 -13.48 -3.94 -13.74
C VAL A 22 -14.54 -5.00 -14.07
N GLU A 23 -15.11 -5.05 -15.29
CA GLU A 23 -16.30 -5.88 -15.59
C GLU A 23 -16.05 -7.33 -16.04
N LEU A 24 -14.82 -7.80 -16.15
CA LEU A 24 -14.53 -9.15 -16.67
C LEU A 24 -13.71 -10.02 -15.70
N VAL A 25 -14.23 -10.34 -14.52
CA VAL A 25 -13.67 -11.44 -13.73
C VAL A 25 -14.78 -12.26 -13.05
N GLN A 26 -14.98 -13.48 -13.56
CA GLN A 26 -15.74 -14.54 -12.88
C GLN A 26 -15.01 -14.95 -11.60
N THR A 27 -15.79 -15.12 -10.53
CA THR A 27 -15.30 -15.54 -9.19
C THR A 27 -14.79 -16.99 -9.22
N PRO A 28 -13.68 -17.32 -8.53
CA PRO A 28 -13.28 -18.73 -8.34
C PRO A 28 -14.26 -19.49 -7.45
N ASN A 29 -14.40 -20.78 -7.71
CA ASN A 29 -15.34 -21.70 -7.06
C ASN A 29 -15.13 -21.84 -5.57
N LYS A 30 -16.22 -21.98 -4.81
CA LYS A 30 -16.34 -22.08 -3.36
C LYS A 30 -15.73 -23.33 -2.72
N SER A 31 -15.08 -24.22 -3.46
CA SER A 31 -14.75 -25.59 -2.98
C SER A 31 -13.35 -25.79 -2.38
N GLU A 32 -12.44 -24.80 -2.44
CA GLU A 32 -11.03 -25.06 -2.07
C GLU A 32 -10.67 -24.87 -0.58
N TYR A 33 -11.58 -24.43 0.27
CA TYR A 33 -11.27 -24.16 1.69
C TYR A 33 -11.85 -25.16 2.69
N SER A 34 -12.48 -26.27 2.24
CA SER A 34 -13.25 -27.16 3.11
C SER A 34 -12.51 -28.40 3.65
N GLU A 35 -11.28 -28.69 3.22
CA GLU A 35 -10.57 -29.93 3.59
C GLU A 35 -9.26 -29.69 4.36
N LEU A 36 -9.34 -29.17 5.58
CA LEU A 36 -8.24 -29.28 6.54
C LEU A 36 -8.79 -29.76 7.88
N GLY A 37 -8.52 -31.04 8.19
CA GLY A 37 -8.98 -31.71 9.39
C GLY A 37 -8.43 -31.09 10.69
N PHE A 38 -9.26 -31.09 11.72
CA PHE A 38 -9.00 -30.44 13.00
C PHE A 38 -8.43 -31.39 14.02
N PHE A 39 -7.36 -30.98 14.71
CA PHE A 39 -6.95 -31.54 16.01
C PHE A 39 -7.39 -30.58 17.14
N ARG A 40 -8.08 -31.12 18.14
CA ARG A 40 -8.45 -30.41 19.37
C ARG A 40 -7.28 -30.47 20.36
N SER A 41 -6.92 -29.35 20.99
CA SER A 41 -6.08 -29.30 22.17
C SER A 41 -6.83 -28.72 23.38
N PRO A 42 -6.44 -29.08 24.65
CA PRO A 42 -7.27 -28.86 25.83
C PRO A 42 -7.17 -27.43 26.38
N ARG A 43 -8.29 -26.92 26.89
CA ARG A 43 -8.42 -25.65 27.59
C ARG A 43 -7.69 -25.71 28.93
N GLN A 44 -6.69 -24.84 29.13
CA GLN A 44 -6.26 -24.42 30.47
C GLN A 44 -6.89 -23.07 30.83
N ARG A 45 -7.58 -23.04 31.99
CA ARG A 45 -8.08 -21.82 32.62
C ARG A 45 -6.92 -21.12 33.30
N LEU A 46 -6.66 -19.88 32.94
CA LEU A 46 -5.81 -18.97 33.73
C LEU A 46 -6.69 -17.93 34.43
N THR A 47 -6.76 -18.07 35.75
CA THR A 47 -7.28 -17.08 36.68
C THR A 47 -6.10 -16.27 37.23
N SER A 48 -6.04 -14.95 36.97
CA SER A 48 -5.54 -13.95 37.91
C SER A 48 -5.72 -12.56 37.33
N LYS A 49 -6.47 -11.73 38.07
CA LYS A 49 -6.55 -10.28 37.86
C LYS A 49 -5.21 -9.69 38.31
N ALA A 50 -4.47 -9.06 37.42
CA ALA A 50 -3.43 -8.10 37.76
C ALA A 50 -3.88 -6.74 37.26
N GLU A 51 -4.10 -5.82 38.21
CA GLU A 51 -4.32 -4.40 37.92
C GLU A 51 -3.02 -3.81 37.39
N LEU A 52 -3.05 -3.24 36.19
CA LEU A 52 -1.93 -2.49 35.61
C LEU A 52 -1.93 -1.08 36.18
N PRO A 53 -0.76 -0.55 36.60
CA PRO A 53 -0.65 0.84 37.06
C PRO A 53 -0.84 1.81 35.88
N PRO A 54 -1.28 3.05 36.13
CA PRO A 54 -1.52 4.04 35.07
C PRO A 54 -0.18 4.43 34.43
N LEU A 55 -0.06 4.16 33.13
CA LEU A 55 1.08 4.56 32.29
C LEU A 55 1.04 6.07 32.04
N SER A 56 1.72 6.83 32.86
CA SER A 56 2.16 8.18 32.49
C SER A 56 3.37 8.06 31.54
N VAL A 57 3.13 7.90 30.26
CA VAL A 57 4.20 7.93 29.25
C VAL A 57 4.50 9.39 28.95
N LYS A 58 5.53 9.95 29.56
CA LYS A 58 6.20 11.14 29.03
C LYS A 58 6.80 10.74 27.67
N PRO A 59 6.57 11.48 26.58
CA PRO A 59 7.19 11.18 25.31
C PRO A 59 8.72 11.26 25.47
N LYS A 60 9.39 10.13 25.41
CA LYS A 60 10.83 10.12 25.18
C LYS A 60 11.04 10.74 23.81
N ALA A 61 11.73 11.88 23.77
CA ALA A 61 12.28 12.42 22.54
C ALA A 61 13.35 11.44 21.99
N ASN A 62 12.91 10.34 21.44
CA ASN A 62 13.73 9.50 20.60
C ASN A 62 13.90 10.28 19.31
N ASN A 63 15.14 10.74 19.03
CA ASN A 63 15.55 11.18 17.71
C ASN A 63 15.42 9.98 16.75
N CYS A 64 14.21 9.69 16.31
CA CYS A 64 13.97 8.63 15.33
C CYS A 64 14.47 9.16 13.98
N ILE A 65 15.71 8.76 13.63
CA ILE A 65 16.36 9.20 12.40
C ILE A 65 15.66 8.54 11.23
N SER A 66 15.09 9.34 10.34
CA SER A 66 14.53 8.86 9.08
C SER A 66 15.59 8.19 8.23
N LYS A 67 15.35 6.94 7.81
CA LYS A 67 16.26 6.21 6.93
C LYS A 67 15.93 6.56 5.47
N VAL A 68 16.83 7.27 4.81
CA VAL A 68 16.69 7.67 3.40
C VAL A 68 17.61 6.86 2.52
N LYS A 69 17.10 6.36 1.40
CA LYS A 69 17.91 5.75 0.32
C LYS A 69 17.51 6.37 -1.01
N CYS A 70 18.50 6.83 -1.78
CA CYS A 70 18.31 7.43 -3.10
C CYS A 70 18.92 6.54 -4.19
N SER A 71 18.36 6.61 -5.40
CA SER A 71 19.01 6.09 -6.59
C SER A 71 20.31 6.85 -6.88
N LYS A 72 21.23 6.20 -7.59
CA LYS A 72 22.52 6.83 -8.00
C LYS A 72 22.61 7.02 -9.52
N LYS A 73 21.63 6.57 -10.28
CA LYS A 73 21.53 6.69 -11.72
C LYS A 73 20.09 6.54 -12.20
N SER A 74 19.83 6.97 -13.42
CA SER A 74 18.51 6.83 -14.07
C SER A 74 18.28 5.42 -14.60
N TYR A 75 17.00 5.02 -14.73
CA TYR A 75 16.59 3.70 -15.19
C TYR A 75 15.40 3.79 -16.16
N GLY A 76 15.67 3.70 -17.46
CA GLY A 76 14.63 3.81 -18.50
C GLY A 76 13.87 5.14 -18.39
N MET A 77 12.57 5.10 -18.12
CA MET A 77 11.70 6.28 -17.92
C MET A 77 11.85 6.93 -16.53
N ILE A 78 12.61 6.33 -15.63
CA ILE A 78 12.84 6.86 -14.28
C ILE A 78 14.09 7.72 -14.31
N LYS A 79 13.94 9.02 -13.96
CA LYS A 79 15.04 9.97 -13.81
C LYS A 79 15.77 9.75 -12.48
N ALA A 80 15.00 9.67 -11.40
CA ALA A 80 15.49 9.37 -10.06
C ALA A 80 14.40 8.69 -9.24
N PHE A 81 14.77 8.02 -8.15
CA PHE A 81 13.83 7.57 -7.13
C PHE A 81 14.48 7.64 -5.74
N ALA A 82 13.65 7.74 -4.75
CA ALA A 82 14.07 7.66 -3.35
C ALA A 82 13.00 7.00 -2.49
N VAL A 83 13.43 6.51 -1.34
CA VAL A 83 12.56 6.04 -0.27
C VAL A 83 13.03 6.60 1.06
N CYS A 84 12.08 6.99 1.88
CA CYS A 84 12.30 7.39 3.26
C CYS A 84 11.30 6.67 4.16
N THR A 85 11.75 6.15 5.29
CA THR A 85 10.91 5.52 6.31
C THR A 85 11.29 6.01 7.69
N ASN A 86 10.30 6.15 8.57
CA ASN A 86 10.45 6.56 9.95
C ASN A 86 9.48 5.77 10.82
N GLN A 87 9.91 5.39 12.02
CA GLN A 87 9.08 4.66 12.99
C GLN A 87 7.88 5.46 13.49
N GLY A 88 7.93 6.79 13.35
CA GLY A 88 6.94 7.69 13.91
C GLY A 88 7.18 8.02 15.39
N LEU A 89 6.27 8.83 15.95
CA LEU A 89 6.42 9.39 17.30
C LEU A 89 5.86 8.48 18.39
N VAL A 90 4.91 7.61 18.04
CA VAL A 90 4.11 6.84 19.01
C VAL A 90 4.41 5.35 18.97
N ARG A 91 4.66 4.79 17.79
CA ARG A 91 4.88 3.36 17.61
C ARG A 91 6.19 2.89 18.25
N SER A 92 6.21 1.69 18.82
CA SER A 92 7.40 1.11 19.46
C SER A 92 8.41 0.56 18.46
N TYR A 93 7.98 0.20 17.26
CA TYR A 93 8.80 -0.29 16.14
C TYR A 93 8.15 0.06 14.80
N ASN A 94 8.92 -0.11 13.72
CA ASN A 94 8.45 0.17 12.38
C ASN A 94 8.04 -1.15 11.69
N GLU A 95 6.75 -1.28 11.36
CA GLU A 95 6.16 -2.42 10.64
C GLU A 95 6.10 -2.19 9.13
N ASP A 96 6.36 -0.97 8.65
CA ASP A 96 6.43 -0.66 7.22
C ASP A 96 7.63 -1.32 6.55
N ARG A 97 7.40 -1.88 5.35
CA ARG A 97 8.46 -2.43 4.50
C ARG A 97 8.34 -1.92 3.08
N VAL A 98 9.45 -1.99 2.37
CA VAL A 98 9.51 -1.58 0.95
C VAL A 98 10.33 -2.56 0.14
N THR A 99 9.94 -2.74 -1.13
CA THR A 99 10.75 -3.46 -2.12
C THR A 99 10.90 -2.60 -3.36
N ILE A 100 12.16 -2.35 -3.78
CA ILE A 100 12.48 -1.54 -4.94
C ILE A 100 13.40 -2.32 -5.87
N ILE A 101 12.93 -2.56 -7.09
CA ILE A 101 13.68 -3.23 -8.15
C ILE A 101 13.61 -2.32 -9.39
N PRO A 102 14.60 -1.43 -9.56
CA PRO A 102 14.48 -0.32 -10.50
C PRO A 102 14.56 -0.75 -11.96
N ARG A 103 15.06 -1.95 -12.24
CA ARG A 103 15.19 -2.42 -13.63
C ARG A 103 15.43 -3.92 -13.71
N VAL A 104 14.51 -4.64 -14.33
CA VAL A 104 14.67 -6.06 -14.69
C VAL A 104 14.48 -6.21 -16.20
N LYS A 105 15.34 -6.99 -16.84
CA LYS A 105 15.13 -7.48 -18.21
C LYS A 105 14.65 -8.91 -18.10
N LEU A 106 13.50 -9.18 -18.67
CA LEU A 106 12.98 -10.53 -18.88
C LEU A 106 13.10 -10.84 -20.37
N ASN A 107 13.52 -12.05 -20.70
CA ASN A 107 13.70 -12.45 -22.12
C ASN A 107 12.36 -12.49 -22.86
N GLU A 108 11.30 -12.76 -22.14
CA GLU A 108 9.93 -12.87 -22.63
C GLU A 108 9.27 -11.50 -22.92
N LEU A 109 9.94 -10.41 -22.55
CA LEU A 109 9.42 -9.05 -22.73
C LEU A 109 10.40 -8.18 -23.55
N GLU A 110 9.85 -7.40 -24.46
CA GLU A 110 10.62 -6.43 -25.25
C GLU A 110 11.22 -5.34 -24.35
N HIS A 111 10.41 -4.78 -23.46
CA HIS A 111 10.80 -3.69 -22.57
C HIS A 111 11.15 -4.19 -21.17
N ARG A 112 11.99 -3.42 -20.47
CA ARG A 112 12.35 -3.68 -19.07
C ARG A 112 11.22 -3.31 -18.12
N VAL A 113 11.21 -3.94 -16.97
CA VAL A 113 10.23 -3.75 -15.92
C VAL A 113 10.89 -3.08 -14.72
N SER A 114 10.26 -2.06 -14.14
CA SER A 114 10.60 -1.48 -12.85
C SER A 114 9.49 -1.78 -11.85
N TYR A 115 9.84 -2.13 -10.62
CA TYR A 115 8.91 -2.54 -9.57
C TYR A 115 9.21 -1.80 -8.27
N PHE A 116 8.19 -1.17 -7.69
CA PHE A 116 8.22 -0.47 -6.42
C PHE A 116 7.04 -0.94 -5.59
N SER A 117 7.26 -1.34 -4.34
CA SER A 117 6.18 -1.71 -3.43
C SER A 117 6.40 -1.16 -2.04
N LEU A 118 5.30 -0.80 -1.42
CA LEU A 118 5.20 -0.40 -0.03
C LEU A 118 4.23 -1.37 0.66
N PHE A 119 4.61 -1.82 1.85
CA PHE A 119 3.85 -2.72 2.71
C PHE A 119 3.71 -2.07 4.07
N ASP A 120 2.50 -1.68 4.41
CA ASP A 120 2.14 -1.07 5.67
C ASP A 120 1.64 -2.17 6.59
N GLY A 121 2.50 -2.60 7.52
CA GLY A 121 2.25 -3.73 8.41
C GLY A 121 1.50 -3.34 9.68
N HIS A 122 0.70 -4.27 10.21
CA HIS A 122 -0.01 -4.08 11.48
C HIS A 122 -0.13 -5.39 12.27
N GLY A 123 -0.20 -5.24 13.60
CA GLY A 123 -0.31 -6.39 14.49
C GLY A 123 0.94 -7.28 14.53
N GLY A 124 2.07 -6.77 14.12
CA GLY A 124 3.34 -7.45 13.92
C GLY A 124 3.91 -7.22 12.52
N ALA A 125 5.23 -7.30 12.35
CA ALA A 125 5.89 -7.10 11.07
C ALA A 125 5.92 -8.33 10.16
N GLY A 126 5.53 -9.51 10.65
CA GLY A 126 5.72 -10.79 9.95
C GLY A 126 5.10 -10.85 8.56
N CYS A 127 3.86 -10.34 8.40
CA CYS A 127 3.19 -10.29 7.11
C CYS A 127 3.91 -9.33 6.15
N ALA A 128 4.27 -8.13 6.60
CA ALA A 128 4.98 -7.15 5.79
C ALA A 128 6.39 -7.64 5.40
N ASP A 129 7.12 -8.28 6.31
CA ASP A 129 8.41 -8.93 6.03
C ASP A 129 8.27 -10.02 4.95
N PHE A 130 7.28 -10.90 5.10
CA PHE A 130 6.99 -11.94 4.10
C PHE A 130 6.68 -11.35 2.72
N LEU A 131 5.83 -10.31 2.65
CA LEU A 131 5.47 -9.68 1.38
C LEU A 131 6.67 -8.99 0.72
N ALA A 132 7.50 -8.30 1.49
CA ALA A 132 8.70 -7.64 0.99
C ALA A 132 9.69 -8.62 0.34
N GLU A 133 9.78 -9.83 0.89
CA GLU A 133 10.65 -10.89 0.39
C GLU A 133 10.05 -11.67 -0.80
N ASN A 134 8.73 -11.88 -0.83
CA ASN A 134 8.12 -12.88 -1.71
C ASN A 134 7.24 -12.30 -2.82
N LEU A 135 6.53 -11.18 -2.61
CA LEU A 135 5.53 -10.70 -3.56
C LEU A 135 6.14 -10.38 -4.94
N HIS A 136 7.28 -9.69 -4.95
CA HIS A 136 8.00 -9.36 -6.18
C HIS A 136 8.51 -10.61 -6.93
N GLN A 137 8.97 -11.65 -6.20
CA GLN A 137 9.42 -12.91 -6.79
C GLN A 137 8.25 -13.63 -7.46
N ASN A 138 7.10 -13.70 -6.80
CA ASN A 138 5.87 -14.25 -7.35
C ASN A 138 5.45 -13.48 -8.61
N PHE A 139 5.51 -12.14 -8.57
CA PHE A 139 5.19 -11.29 -9.72
C PHE A 139 6.08 -11.59 -10.93
N PHE A 140 7.41 -11.57 -10.78
CA PHE A 140 8.32 -11.83 -11.88
C PHE A 140 8.25 -13.28 -12.38
N THR A 141 7.99 -14.24 -11.52
CA THR A 141 7.77 -15.65 -11.90
C THR A 141 6.52 -15.82 -12.76
N ASN A 142 5.41 -15.17 -12.36
CA ASN A 142 4.18 -15.17 -13.14
C ASN A 142 4.36 -14.42 -14.46
N LEU A 143 5.04 -13.28 -14.44
CA LEU A 143 5.26 -12.44 -15.62
C LEU A 143 6.08 -13.15 -16.73
N LYS A 144 7.04 -14.00 -16.36
CA LYS A 144 7.77 -14.86 -17.31
C LYS A 144 6.85 -15.85 -18.03
N LYS A 145 5.76 -16.29 -17.39
CA LYS A 145 4.82 -17.26 -17.95
C LYS A 145 3.69 -16.60 -18.74
N GLU A 146 3.16 -15.50 -18.22
CA GLU A 146 1.93 -14.89 -18.71
C GLU A 146 2.16 -13.70 -19.65
N THR A 147 3.32 -13.02 -19.55
CA THR A 147 3.69 -11.77 -20.24
C THR A 147 2.71 -10.59 -20.03
N ASP A 148 1.62 -10.81 -19.33
CA ASP A 148 0.60 -9.81 -18.96
C ASP A 148 0.87 -9.30 -17.55
N ILE A 149 1.15 -7.99 -17.43
CA ILE A 149 1.45 -7.32 -16.16
C ILE A 149 0.27 -7.41 -15.18
N THR A 150 -0.94 -7.15 -15.67
CA THR A 150 -2.16 -7.12 -14.84
C THR A 150 -2.49 -8.50 -14.28
N LYS A 151 -2.43 -9.52 -15.12
CA LYS A 151 -2.67 -10.90 -14.71
C LYS A 151 -1.59 -11.38 -13.74
N SER A 152 -0.33 -11.04 -14.02
CA SER A 152 0.79 -11.38 -13.14
C SER A 152 0.70 -10.71 -11.77
N LEU A 153 0.26 -9.44 -11.70
CA LEU A 153 -0.02 -8.76 -10.42
C LEU A 153 -1.13 -9.46 -9.65
N LYS A 154 -2.29 -9.73 -10.27
CA LYS A 154 -3.40 -10.43 -9.61
C LYS A 154 -2.99 -11.80 -9.06
N ASN A 155 -2.31 -12.59 -9.89
CA ASN A 155 -1.87 -13.93 -9.52
C ASN A 155 -0.82 -13.90 -8.40
N SER A 156 0.09 -12.92 -8.42
CA SER A 156 1.12 -12.78 -7.37
C SER A 156 0.52 -12.43 -6.02
N PHE A 157 -0.48 -11.56 -5.98
CA PHE A 157 -1.19 -11.22 -4.74
C PHE A 157 -1.95 -12.41 -4.18
N SER A 158 -2.69 -13.13 -5.04
CA SER A 158 -3.40 -14.35 -4.63
C SER A 158 -2.46 -15.43 -4.12
N LEU A 159 -1.33 -15.65 -4.82
CA LEU A 159 -0.33 -16.64 -4.43
C LEU A 159 0.36 -16.25 -3.11
N ALA A 160 0.70 -14.97 -2.93
CA ALA A 160 1.32 -14.49 -1.70
C ALA A 160 0.43 -14.71 -0.48
N GLU A 161 -0.86 -14.35 -0.57
CA GLU A 161 -1.83 -14.59 0.50
C GLU A 161 -1.92 -16.08 0.84
N LYS A 162 -2.12 -16.95 -0.16
CA LYS A 162 -2.19 -18.39 0.04
C LYS A 162 -0.92 -18.95 0.67
N THR A 163 0.25 -18.50 0.22
CA THR A 163 1.55 -18.98 0.73
C THR A 163 1.76 -18.53 2.17
N PHE A 164 1.46 -17.29 2.50
CA PHE A 164 1.56 -16.75 3.86
C PHE A 164 0.66 -17.56 4.81
N PHE A 165 -0.61 -17.77 4.46
CA PHE A 165 -1.52 -18.61 5.24
C PHE A 165 -0.96 -20.02 5.45
N THR A 166 -0.46 -20.68 4.39
CA THR A 166 0.04 -22.05 4.50
C THR A 166 1.31 -22.14 5.35
N SER A 167 2.19 -21.15 5.31
CA SER A 167 3.42 -21.13 6.10
C SER A 167 3.14 -20.98 7.61
N GLN A 168 2.13 -20.19 7.96
CA GLN A 168 1.81 -19.90 9.36
C GLN A 168 1.16 -21.10 10.09
N PHE A 169 0.39 -21.94 9.39
CA PHE A 169 -0.15 -23.16 9.99
C PHE A 169 0.94 -24.14 10.46
N LYS A 170 2.19 -24.00 10.00
CA LYS A 170 3.27 -24.95 10.29
C LYS A 170 4.13 -24.60 11.50
N VAL A 171 4.19 -23.34 11.92
CA VAL A 171 5.24 -22.92 12.87
C VAL A 171 4.71 -22.19 14.12
N ASN A 172 3.92 -21.18 14.01
CA ASN A 172 3.28 -20.41 15.09
C ASN A 172 2.32 -19.41 14.45
N TYR A 173 1.11 -19.26 15.00
CA TYR A 173 0.12 -18.32 14.47
C TYR A 173 0.59 -16.87 14.56
N ASP A 174 1.20 -16.36 13.49
CA ASP A 174 1.42 -14.94 13.32
C ASP A 174 0.13 -14.31 12.76
N ASN A 175 -0.58 -13.57 13.59
CA ASN A 175 -1.83 -12.89 13.21
C ASN A 175 -1.58 -11.50 12.64
N SER A 176 -0.35 -11.18 12.28
CA SER A 176 -0.04 -9.90 11.62
C SER A 176 -0.74 -9.80 10.27
N GLY A 177 -1.03 -8.57 9.88
CA GLY A 177 -1.54 -8.23 8.57
C GLY A 177 -0.69 -7.16 7.89
N SER A 178 -0.96 -6.90 6.62
CA SER A 178 -0.30 -5.82 5.90
C SER A 178 -1.17 -5.31 4.75
N CYS A 179 -1.20 -3.99 4.57
CA CYS A 179 -1.52 -3.38 3.29
C CYS A 179 -0.39 -3.66 2.27
N ALA A 180 -0.68 -3.55 0.99
CA ALA A 180 0.32 -3.66 -0.06
C ALA A 180 -0.04 -2.77 -1.25
N LEU A 181 0.84 -1.84 -1.58
CA LEU A 181 0.74 -0.98 -2.75
C LEU A 181 1.94 -1.23 -3.65
N SER A 182 1.70 -1.83 -4.82
CA SER A 182 2.73 -2.09 -5.83
C SER A 182 2.56 -1.18 -7.03
N CYS A 183 3.67 -0.61 -7.50
CA CYS A 183 3.77 0.21 -8.70
C CYS A 183 4.75 -0.45 -9.67
N VAL A 184 4.28 -0.77 -10.88
CA VAL A 184 5.09 -1.33 -11.96
C VAL A 184 5.13 -0.35 -13.11
N ILE A 185 6.35 -0.04 -13.61
CA ILE A 185 6.55 0.77 -14.82
C ILE A 185 7.06 -0.14 -15.92
N HIS A 186 6.28 -0.23 -17.02
CA HIS A 186 6.60 -1.06 -18.17
C HIS A 186 6.00 -0.49 -19.44
N ALA A 187 6.78 -0.45 -20.53
CA ALA A 187 6.32 -0.07 -21.88
C ALA A 187 5.48 1.22 -21.91
N GLY A 188 5.94 2.28 -21.24
CA GLY A 188 5.23 3.57 -21.21
C GLY A 188 3.98 3.60 -20.35
N ASN A 189 3.72 2.57 -19.56
CA ASN A 189 2.57 2.52 -18.67
C ASN A 189 2.98 2.36 -17.20
N LEU A 190 2.14 2.92 -16.33
CA LEU A 190 2.15 2.77 -14.89
C LEU A 190 1.03 1.82 -14.49
N TYR A 191 1.37 0.70 -13.85
CA TYR A 191 0.43 -0.27 -13.30
C TYR A 191 0.49 -0.20 -11.78
N LEU A 192 -0.64 0.01 -11.15
CA LEU A 192 -0.76 0.06 -9.69
C LEU A 192 -1.65 -1.08 -9.22
N ALA A 193 -1.20 -1.81 -8.19
CA ALA A 193 -1.98 -2.84 -7.51
C ALA A 193 -2.08 -2.46 -6.04
N ASN A 194 -3.29 -2.19 -5.55
CA ASN A 194 -3.53 -1.76 -4.17
C ASN A 194 -4.41 -2.72 -3.39
N VAL A 195 -3.95 -3.07 -2.18
CA VAL A 195 -4.67 -3.74 -1.11
C VAL A 195 -4.43 -2.94 0.17
N GLY A 196 -5.45 -2.28 0.70
CA GLY A 196 -5.35 -1.45 1.89
C GLY A 196 -5.48 0.04 1.60
N ASP A 197 -5.03 0.88 2.51
CA ASP A 197 -5.22 2.32 2.52
C ASP A 197 -3.92 3.13 2.35
N SER A 198 -2.82 2.46 2.02
CA SER A 198 -1.68 3.13 1.40
C SER A 198 -2.12 3.76 0.07
N ARG A 199 -1.53 4.90 -0.30
CA ARG A 199 -1.99 5.71 -1.43
C ARG A 199 -0.87 6.03 -2.41
N ALA A 200 -1.22 6.04 -3.70
CA ALA A 200 -0.36 6.55 -4.77
C ALA A 200 -0.87 7.90 -5.28
N LEU A 201 0.04 8.85 -5.40
CA LEU A 201 -0.19 10.16 -6.01
C LEU A 201 0.63 10.33 -7.29
N LEU A 202 0.11 11.14 -8.19
CA LEU A 202 0.79 11.61 -9.38
C LEU A 202 0.91 13.13 -9.33
N GLY A 203 2.12 13.65 -9.31
CA GLY A 203 2.37 15.10 -9.45
C GLY A 203 2.65 15.47 -10.90
N CYS A 204 2.04 16.56 -11.34
CA CYS A 204 2.17 17.08 -12.71
C CYS A 204 3.18 18.21 -12.79
N ARG A 205 3.85 18.36 -13.96
CA ARG A 205 4.85 19.42 -14.26
C ARG A 205 4.34 20.82 -14.08
N ASN A 206 3.03 21.05 -14.25
CA ASN A 206 2.42 22.35 -13.99
C ASN A 206 2.34 22.73 -12.50
N ARG A 207 2.82 21.83 -11.58
CA ARG A 207 2.91 21.99 -10.12
C ARG A 207 1.59 22.17 -9.38
N LYS A 208 0.51 22.47 -10.10
CA LYS A 208 -0.82 22.76 -9.54
C LYS A 208 -1.71 21.52 -9.46
N CYS A 209 -1.39 20.49 -10.25
CA CYS A 209 -2.21 19.29 -10.31
C CYS A 209 -1.53 18.15 -9.59
N VAL A 210 -2.28 17.55 -8.68
CA VAL A 210 -1.98 16.27 -8.07
C VAL A 210 -3.19 15.36 -8.24
N TYR A 211 -2.96 14.11 -8.60
CA TYR A 211 -4.01 13.13 -8.78
C TYR A 211 -3.78 11.95 -7.85
N GLN A 212 -4.81 11.57 -7.11
CA GLN A 212 -4.82 10.29 -6.41
C GLN A 212 -5.05 9.17 -7.43
N LEU A 213 -4.09 8.26 -7.54
CA LEU A 213 -4.12 7.18 -8.52
C LEU A 213 -4.76 5.89 -8.01
N THR A 214 -4.85 5.72 -6.69
CA THR A 214 -5.43 4.54 -6.04
C THR A 214 -6.61 4.94 -5.17
N THR A 215 -7.46 3.97 -4.84
CA THR A 215 -8.54 4.14 -3.87
C THR A 215 -8.13 3.54 -2.55
N ASP A 216 -8.26 4.29 -1.47
CA ASP A 216 -8.04 3.78 -0.11
C ASP A 216 -9.16 2.79 0.25
N HIS A 217 -8.79 1.61 0.70
CA HIS A 217 -9.74 0.57 1.12
C HIS A 217 -10.10 0.75 2.60
N LYS A 218 -10.77 1.87 2.90
CA LYS A 218 -11.25 2.21 4.26
C LYS A 218 -12.75 1.85 4.41
N PRO A 219 -13.24 1.58 5.66
CA PRO A 219 -14.65 1.28 5.92
C PRO A 219 -15.61 2.42 5.54
N SER A 220 -15.12 3.65 5.44
CA SER A 220 -15.86 4.81 4.95
C SER A 220 -16.11 4.80 3.44
N ASN A 221 -15.37 3.99 2.68
CA ASN A 221 -15.59 3.84 1.24
C ASN A 221 -16.88 3.06 0.99
N LEU A 222 -17.84 3.68 0.29
CA LEU A 222 -19.17 3.12 0.08
C LEU A 222 -19.15 1.79 -0.70
N ARG A 223 -18.22 1.61 -1.66
CA ARG A 223 -18.08 0.36 -2.42
C ARG A 223 -17.62 -0.76 -1.50
N GLU A 224 -16.62 -0.50 -0.67
CA GLU A 224 -16.11 -1.46 0.29
C GLU A 224 -17.16 -1.78 1.37
N LYS A 225 -17.85 -0.79 1.90
CA LYS A 225 -18.94 -0.99 2.85
C LYS A 225 -20.02 -1.91 2.27
N ASN A 226 -20.51 -1.63 1.06
CA ASN A 226 -21.52 -2.45 0.40
C ASN A 226 -21.01 -3.90 0.15
N ARG A 227 -19.73 -4.08 -0.21
CA ARG A 227 -19.14 -5.40 -0.37
C ARG A 227 -19.13 -6.20 0.94
N ILE A 228 -18.72 -5.53 2.04
CA ILE A 228 -18.65 -6.12 3.38
C ILE A 228 -20.03 -6.54 3.87
N GLU A 229 -21.03 -5.66 3.75
CA GLU A 229 -22.40 -5.94 4.18
C GLU A 229 -23.03 -7.08 3.37
N LYS A 230 -22.81 -7.14 2.05
CA LYS A 230 -23.21 -8.28 1.19
C LYS A 230 -22.52 -9.59 1.59
N ALA A 231 -21.32 -9.54 2.09
CA ALA A 231 -20.58 -10.70 2.61
C ALA A 231 -21.02 -11.12 4.03
N GLY A 232 -22.01 -10.44 4.62
CA GLY A 232 -22.49 -10.71 5.99
C GLY A 232 -21.64 -10.08 7.10
N GLY A 233 -20.68 -9.22 6.74
CA GLY A 233 -19.93 -8.41 7.69
C GLY A 233 -20.66 -7.15 8.12
N LYS A 234 -20.04 -6.38 9.01
CA LYS A 234 -20.59 -5.08 9.48
C LYS A 234 -19.49 -4.02 9.45
N VAL A 235 -19.89 -2.80 9.15
CA VAL A 235 -19.07 -1.61 9.33
C VAL A 235 -19.63 -0.84 10.51
N ILE A 236 -18.80 -0.63 11.54
CA ILE A 236 -19.18 0.13 12.73
C ILE A 236 -18.43 1.44 12.69
N ALA A 237 -19.18 2.54 12.69
CA ALA A 237 -18.62 3.88 12.79
C ALA A 237 -17.95 4.07 14.16
N GLY A 238 -16.80 4.74 14.17
CA GLY A 238 -16.19 5.15 15.41
C GLY A 238 -17.04 6.20 16.13
N ASN A 239 -17.11 6.14 17.45
CA ASN A 239 -17.81 7.13 18.24
C ASN A 239 -17.03 8.47 18.24
N GLY A 240 -17.69 9.56 17.89
CA GLY A 240 -17.06 10.88 17.81
C GLY A 240 -15.96 10.94 16.73
N THR A 241 -14.73 11.17 17.15
CA THR A 241 -13.53 11.20 16.27
C THR A 241 -12.92 9.82 16.00
N GLY A 242 -13.57 8.74 16.44
CA GLY A 242 -13.06 7.38 16.31
C GLY A 242 -13.08 6.88 14.86
N VAL A 243 -12.10 6.05 14.50
CA VAL A 243 -11.96 5.42 13.17
C VAL A 243 -13.02 4.33 13.00
N SER A 244 -13.71 4.30 11.86
CA SER A 244 -14.64 3.22 11.51
C SER A 244 -13.92 1.89 11.35
N ARG A 245 -14.56 0.79 11.76
CA ARG A 245 -13.96 -0.56 11.73
C ARG A 245 -14.88 -1.59 11.10
N ILE A 246 -14.29 -2.61 10.47
CA ILE A 246 -15.01 -3.76 9.92
C ILE A 246 -15.13 -4.88 10.95
N PHE A 247 -16.17 -5.70 10.83
CA PHE A 247 -16.39 -6.90 11.63
C PHE A 247 -16.85 -8.06 10.73
N PRO A 248 -16.24 -9.28 10.91
CA PRO A 248 -15.18 -9.63 11.86
C PRO A 248 -13.84 -8.93 11.56
N GLY A 249 -12.93 -8.94 12.55
CA GLY A 249 -11.55 -8.45 12.41
C GLY A 249 -11.24 -7.20 13.24
N LYS A 250 -12.20 -6.27 13.43
CA LYS A 250 -12.02 -4.98 14.11
C LYS A 250 -10.97 -4.06 13.47
N LEU A 251 -10.77 -4.19 12.14
CA LEU A 251 -9.74 -3.47 11.39
C LEU A 251 -10.26 -2.15 10.85
N SER A 252 -9.37 -1.16 10.73
CA SER A 252 -9.60 0.14 10.08
C SER A 252 -9.51 0.07 8.55
N VAL A 253 -9.01 -1.04 8.01
CA VAL A 253 -8.92 -1.32 6.57
C VAL A 253 -9.92 -2.40 6.17
N THR A 254 -10.34 -2.40 4.90
CA THR A 254 -11.29 -3.37 4.35
C THR A 254 -10.63 -4.43 3.48
N ARG A 255 -9.36 -4.21 3.14
CA ARG A 255 -8.51 -5.16 2.43
C ARG A 255 -7.13 -5.17 3.07
N ALA A 256 -6.61 -6.37 3.33
CA ALA A 256 -5.26 -6.60 3.85
C ALA A 256 -4.81 -8.03 3.55
N PHE A 257 -3.51 -8.27 3.55
CA PHE A 257 -2.90 -9.59 3.65
C PHE A 257 -2.88 -10.06 5.10
N GLY A 258 -2.81 -11.36 5.35
CA GLY A 258 -2.74 -11.92 6.69
C GLY A 258 -4.03 -11.79 7.48
N ASP A 259 -3.95 -11.37 8.74
CA ASP A 259 -5.10 -11.22 9.65
C ASP A 259 -5.94 -12.51 9.78
N PHE A 260 -5.31 -13.63 10.13
CA PHE A 260 -5.93 -14.95 10.16
C PHE A 260 -7.25 -15.00 10.91
N THR A 261 -7.31 -14.41 12.10
CA THR A 261 -8.52 -14.41 12.93
C THR A 261 -9.68 -13.67 12.28
N ALA A 262 -9.41 -12.68 11.44
CA ALA A 262 -10.42 -11.96 10.69
C ALA A 262 -10.97 -12.75 9.48
N LYS A 263 -10.21 -13.72 8.96
CA LYS A 263 -10.53 -14.44 7.71
C LYS A 263 -10.98 -15.88 7.92
N ILE A 264 -10.44 -16.57 8.93
CA ILE A 264 -10.73 -18.00 9.15
C ILE A 264 -12.07 -18.19 9.84
N LYS A 265 -13.01 -18.86 9.17
CA LYS A 265 -14.38 -19.08 9.66
C LYS A 265 -14.46 -19.77 11.02
N SER A 266 -13.61 -20.77 11.27
CA SER A 266 -13.57 -21.48 12.57
C SER A 266 -13.07 -20.61 13.73
N LEU A 267 -12.44 -19.48 13.44
CA LEU A 267 -12.01 -18.48 14.43
C LEU A 267 -12.98 -17.30 14.53
N GLY A 268 -14.14 -17.39 13.86
CA GLY A 268 -15.14 -16.32 13.81
C GLY A 268 -14.90 -15.29 12.71
N GLY A 269 -13.93 -15.53 11.82
CA GLY A 269 -13.59 -14.69 10.70
C GLY A 269 -14.47 -14.93 9.46
N ASN A 270 -14.26 -14.08 8.44
CA ASN A 270 -14.90 -14.19 7.14
C ASN A 270 -13.98 -13.66 6.04
N SER A 271 -13.45 -14.54 5.20
CA SER A 271 -12.54 -14.19 4.09
C SER A 271 -13.18 -13.39 2.95
N GLU A 272 -14.51 -13.25 2.93
CA GLU A 272 -15.24 -12.38 2.00
C GLU A 272 -15.36 -10.94 2.53
N VAL A 273 -15.25 -10.75 3.85
CA VAL A 273 -15.28 -9.44 4.52
C VAL A 273 -13.92 -8.76 4.43
N LEU A 274 -12.86 -9.43 4.85
CA LEU A 274 -11.49 -8.95 4.70
C LEU A 274 -10.81 -9.73 3.58
N VAL A 275 -10.39 -9.06 2.52
CA VAL A 275 -9.84 -9.70 1.33
C VAL A 275 -8.45 -9.16 0.98
N ALA A 276 -7.56 -10.00 0.43
CA ALA A 276 -6.27 -9.60 -0.14
C ALA A 276 -6.33 -9.44 -1.68
N LYS A 277 -7.51 -9.15 -2.21
CA LYS A 277 -7.72 -8.98 -3.66
C LYS A 277 -7.33 -7.56 -4.08
N PRO A 278 -6.32 -7.38 -4.95
CA PRO A 278 -5.89 -6.05 -5.35
C PRO A 278 -6.89 -5.37 -6.28
N GLU A 279 -7.04 -4.06 -6.12
CA GLU A 279 -7.58 -3.18 -7.15
C GLU A 279 -6.44 -2.78 -8.09
N ILE A 280 -6.63 -2.91 -9.40
CA ILE A 280 -5.59 -2.65 -10.39
C ILE A 280 -5.96 -1.41 -11.20
N PHE A 281 -5.00 -0.48 -11.30
CA PHE A 281 -5.12 0.73 -12.10
C PHE A 281 -4.02 0.78 -13.14
N ILE A 282 -4.31 1.31 -14.33
CA ILE A 282 -3.37 1.43 -15.44
C ILE A 282 -3.45 2.85 -15.99
N TYR A 283 -2.29 3.51 -16.03
CA TYR A 283 -2.18 4.87 -16.57
C TYR A 283 -1.04 4.92 -17.60
N PRO A 284 -1.30 5.34 -18.85
CA PRO A 284 -0.23 5.66 -19.78
C PRO A 284 0.57 6.85 -19.24
N ILE A 285 1.88 6.75 -19.22
CA ILE A 285 2.75 7.84 -18.82
C ILE A 285 2.78 8.86 -19.97
N CYS A 286 2.66 10.12 -19.64
CA CYS A 286 2.68 11.24 -20.61
C CYS A 286 3.60 12.36 -20.14
N ALA A 287 3.89 13.30 -21.05
CA ALA A 287 4.85 14.40 -20.83
C ALA A 287 4.47 15.32 -19.66
N GLU A 288 3.18 15.39 -19.28
CA GLU A 288 2.71 16.21 -18.17
C GLU A 288 3.04 15.63 -16.79
N TYR A 289 3.48 14.36 -16.71
CA TYR A 289 3.75 13.71 -15.44
C TYR A 289 5.20 13.96 -14.99
N GLU A 290 5.38 14.37 -13.74
CA GLU A 290 6.70 14.58 -13.17
C GLU A 290 7.12 13.49 -12.20
N TYR A 291 6.23 13.13 -11.27
CA TYR A 291 6.56 12.10 -10.28
C TYR A 291 5.36 11.24 -9.91
N VAL A 292 5.65 10.03 -9.47
CA VAL A 292 4.73 9.16 -8.76
C VAL A 292 5.22 9.04 -7.32
N LEU A 293 4.31 9.20 -6.36
CA LEU A 293 4.59 9.06 -4.93
C LEU A 293 3.71 7.94 -4.37
N LEU A 294 4.31 7.02 -3.60
CA LEU A 294 3.60 6.02 -2.82
C LEU A 294 3.88 6.29 -1.35
N ALA A 295 2.86 6.29 -0.50
CA ALA A 295 3.06 6.42 0.93
C ALA A 295 2.04 5.62 1.75
N SER A 296 2.45 5.24 2.98
CA SER A 296 1.57 4.62 3.97
C SER A 296 0.55 5.62 4.53
N ASP A 297 -0.46 5.13 5.23
CA ASP A 297 -1.51 5.95 5.84
C ASP A 297 -0.96 6.93 6.87
N GLY A 298 0.19 6.62 7.51
CA GLY A 298 0.88 7.55 8.40
C GLY A 298 1.23 8.91 7.78
N VAL A 299 1.26 9.01 6.44
CA VAL A 299 1.32 10.29 5.71
C VAL A 299 -0.08 10.87 5.54
N PHE A 300 -1.02 10.09 5.01
CA PHE A 300 -2.31 10.59 4.52
C PHE A 300 -3.40 10.71 5.59
N ASP A 301 -3.17 10.19 6.78
CA ASP A 301 -4.06 10.44 7.93
C ASP A 301 -3.89 11.86 8.50
N VAL A 302 -2.79 12.55 8.15
CA VAL A 302 -2.48 13.90 8.65
C VAL A 302 -2.18 14.93 7.56
N LEU A 303 -1.99 14.50 6.30
CA LEU A 303 -1.69 15.38 5.17
C LEU A 303 -2.69 15.16 4.03
N GLU A 304 -3.17 16.27 3.46
CA GLU A 304 -3.93 16.24 2.22
C GLU A 304 -2.99 16.04 1.01
N ASN A 305 -3.56 15.58 -0.11
CA ASN A 305 -2.78 15.33 -1.32
C ASN A 305 -2.06 16.59 -1.82
N GLU A 306 -2.72 17.73 -1.72
CA GLU A 306 -2.23 19.04 -2.12
C GLU A 306 -1.03 19.48 -1.28
N GLU A 307 -1.06 19.26 0.03
CA GLU A 307 0.06 19.56 0.93
C GLU A 307 1.29 18.69 0.63
N VAL A 308 1.07 17.41 0.32
CA VAL A 308 2.14 16.51 -0.12
C VAL A 308 2.73 16.99 -1.45
N ASN A 309 1.90 17.39 -2.41
CA ASN A 309 2.35 17.92 -3.69
C ASN A 309 3.15 19.23 -3.52
N GLU A 310 2.67 20.14 -2.69
CA GLU A 310 3.35 21.41 -2.43
C GLU A 310 4.75 21.22 -1.86
N ILE A 311 4.89 20.39 -0.81
CA ILE A 311 6.19 20.16 -0.19
C ILE A 311 7.16 19.42 -1.12
N VAL A 312 6.66 18.50 -1.95
CA VAL A 312 7.48 17.81 -2.96
C VAL A 312 8.02 18.85 -3.96
N TRP A 313 7.16 19.74 -4.49
CA TRP A 313 7.57 20.75 -5.45
C TRP A 313 8.52 21.80 -4.86
N GLN A 314 8.33 22.22 -3.61
CA GLN A 314 9.28 23.12 -2.92
C GLN A 314 10.71 22.55 -2.95
N VAL A 315 10.85 21.22 -2.81
CA VAL A 315 12.17 20.55 -2.85
C VAL A 315 12.66 20.36 -4.29
N LEU A 316 11.78 19.92 -5.21
CA LEU A 316 12.18 19.68 -6.60
C LEU A 316 12.61 20.97 -7.32
N ASP A 317 12.01 22.10 -6.96
CA ASP A 317 12.40 23.45 -7.46
C ASP A 317 13.59 24.07 -6.73
N GLY A 318 14.01 23.47 -5.63
CA GLY A 318 15.13 23.94 -4.82
C GLY A 318 16.46 24.00 -5.59
N PRO A 319 17.49 24.61 -5.00
CA PRO A 319 18.79 24.90 -5.65
C PRO A 319 19.65 23.67 -5.89
N GLU A 320 19.31 22.54 -5.27
CA GLU A 320 20.04 21.28 -5.46
C GLU A 320 20.09 20.89 -6.94
N LYS A 321 21.28 20.49 -7.42
CA LYS A 321 21.46 20.13 -8.84
C LYS A 321 21.22 18.65 -9.12
N ASP A 322 21.48 17.78 -8.12
CA ASP A 322 21.30 16.34 -8.28
C ASP A 322 19.85 15.92 -8.04
N MET A 323 19.18 15.40 -9.07
CA MET A 323 17.81 14.95 -8.99
C MET A 323 17.66 13.74 -8.03
N HIS A 324 18.70 12.92 -7.85
CA HIS A 324 18.67 11.81 -6.91
C HIS A 324 18.63 12.31 -5.47
N GLU A 325 19.38 13.35 -5.18
CA GLU A 325 19.38 14.03 -3.88
C GLU A 325 18.06 14.78 -3.66
N LYS A 326 17.55 15.50 -4.67
CA LYS A 326 16.22 16.13 -4.61
C LYS A 326 15.12 15.12 -4.27
N ALA A 327 15.09 13.96 -4.94
CA ALA A 327 14.11 12.93 -4.63
C ALA A 327 14.21 12.46 -3.17
N GLY A 328 15.43 12.28 -2.65
CA GLY A 328 15.66 11.93 -1.24
C GLY A 328 15.19 12.99 -0.27
N ASN A 329 15.52 14.25 -0.55
CA ASN A 329 15.10 15.39 0.26
C ASN A 329 13.58 15.60 0.21
N ALA A 330 12.93 15.34 -0.92
CA ALA A 330 11.46 15.40 -1.05
C ALA A 330 10.79 14.31 -0.20
N CYS A 331 11.24 13.04 -0.28
CA CYS A 331 10.74 11.99 0.62
C CYS A 331 10.88 12.40 2.09
N LYS A 332 12.07 12.92 2.48
CA LYS A 332 12.33 13.35 3.85
C LYS A 332 11.45 14.52 4.27
N ALA A 333 11.19 15.46 3.37
CA ALA A 333 10.33 16.62 3.64
C ALA A 333 8.88 16.19 3.90
N VAL A 334 8.33 15.26 3.11
CA VAL A 334 7.00 14.68 3.31
C VAL A 334 6.88 14.02 4.69
N ILE A 335 7.84 13.15 5.05
CA ILE A 335 7.85 12.49 6.36
C ILE A 335 7.95 13.50 7.50
N ASN A 336 8.86 14.48 7.40
CA ASN A 336 9.02 15.50 8.43
C ASN A 336 7.74 16.33 8.61
N LEU A 337 7.01 16.63 7.52
CA LEU A 337 5.74 17.35 7.59
C LEU A 337 4.66 16.49 8.29
N ALA A 338 4.58 15.19 7.97
CA ALA A 338 3.66 14.28 8.66
C ALA A 338 3.96 14.17 10.16
N LEU A 339 5.23 14.02 10.53
CA LEU A 339 5.66 14.01 11.94
C LEU A 339 5.37 15.34 12.64
N LYS A 340 5.58 16.48 11.97
CA LYS A 340 5.25 17.80 12.50
C LYS A 340 3.75 17.97 12.73
N LYS A 341 2.92 17.34 11.91
CA LYS A 341 1.47 17.28 12.09
C LYS A 341 1.02 16.16 13.05
N SER A 342 1.97 15.61 13.81
CA SER A 342 1.71 14.63 14.88
C SER A 342 1.14 13.29 14.36
N SER A 343 1.63 12.82 13.20
CA SER A 343 1.34 11.45 12.79
C SER A 343 1.67 10.46 13.91
N SER A 344 0.72 9.61 14.23
CA SER A 344 0.84 8.61 15.31
C SER A 344 1.30 7.24 14.81
N ASP A 345 1.52 7.10 13.51
CA ASP A 345 1.88 5.84 12.88
C ASP A 345 3.34 5.78 12.37
N ASN A 346 3.72 4.61 11.85
CA ASN A 346 4.88 4.48 10.99
C ASN A 346 4.66 5.31 9.73
N VAL A 347 5.69 5.94 9.22
CA VAL A 347 5.59 6.88 8.10
C VAL A 347 6.58 6.50 7.03
N THR A 348 6.10 6.06 5.87
CA THR A 348 6.94 5.63 4.75
C THR A 348 6.49 6.29 3.45
N CYS A 349 7.47 6.77 2.67
CA CYS A 349 7.25 7.43 1.39
C CYS A 349 8.28 6.95 0.36
N ILE A 350 7.80 6.64 -0.85
CA ILE A 350 8.61 6.37 -2.04
C ILE A 350 8.27 7.45 -3.08
N ILE A 351 9.28 8.09 -3.67
CA ILE A 351 9.10 9.00 -4.82
C ILE A 351 9.85 8.44 -6.02
N VAL A 352 9.19 8.41 -7.16
CA VAL A 352 9.72 8.03 -8.47
C VAL A 352 9.56 9.22 -9.41
N VAL A 353 10.65 9.90 -9.72
CA VAL A 353 10.69 11.05 -10.65
C VAL A 353 10.81 10.49 -12.08
N LEU A 354 9.91 10.92 -12.94
CA LEU A 354 9.83 10.47 -14.33
C LEU A 354 10.73 11.33 -15.23
N LYS A 355 11.18 10.77 -16.35
CA LYS A 355 11.91 11.52 -17.37
C LYS A 355 10.97 12.37 -18.20
N ASP A 356 11.52 13.44 -18.76
CA ASP A 356 10.91 14.16 -19.87
C ASP A 356 10.73 13.20 -21.07
N MET A 357 9.53 13.14 -21.62
CA MET A 357 9.21 12.37 -22.83
C MET A 357 9.23 13.25 -24.05
#